data_e784d76e40e90d8141a3bbff6777f242
#
_entry.id   e784d76e40e90d8141a3bbff6777f242
#
_cell.length_a   1.000
_cell.length_b   1.000
_cell.length_c   1.000
_cell.angle_alpha   90.00
_cell.angle_beta   90.00
_cell.angle_gamma   90.00
#
_symmetry.space_group_name_H-M   'P 1'
#
loop_
_entity.id
_entity.type
_entity.pdbx_description
1 polymer ?
#
loop_
_entity_poly.entity_id
_entity_poly.type
_entity_poly.pdbx_seq_one_letter_code
_entity_poly.pdbx_strand_id
1 'polypeptide(L)'
;DQPRSRGLGDVYKRQNYGCFHSINTFDMADANTHFYELQDVPHGQVHICKYISAVNQHIKECYVYTPPGYDRHRDRNYPVLYLQHGVGENETGWVWQGRMQFIMDNLLYAGKCREMLVVMCSGYAFEPEEDPVFFPGDFDKELTESVIPFIEQEFRCIHNRWGRAVAGLSLGSAQATLSAGKHPELFSALGVFSGVGLRLFREYPMGQYMQIFLSCGSYEEELHKEQERCQAMLLAKGNSCFQKTYEGFHEWKVWRESLHDFVQLLFQNEELLQDNTIYLKKKTYTSDIFCMQTMEESMLFFDPVYKMVRFDVDEQGNPAGRYIDMPRGIHMLDEHSVEFNLYAPGADKVEVDVFDCGKLELSRSVQHEGYWTGILGNLEKGFHYVTFDVNGIRVVNPDAPVGYGCFQTINYIEVPEKDFKYPLLRDIPHGHVRMDYYTSSQTGRQKLCYVYTPPGYETGDKSYPVLYLQHGGGENEIGWLRQGKIANMADDLLTQGLMDEMIIVMNTGYAFREDGTSHGALSSFGEELVMDCIPYIDTMYRTMADREHRAMAGLSMGGMQTQRTVFEHTDLFAWAGIFSGGLVIRDEEVDYCDILLNPDKFRETFHMLYVASVSYTHLTLPTKRIV
;
A
#
# COMPACT_ATOMS: atom_id res chain seq x y z
N ASP A 1 29.95 21.56 7.64
CA ASP A 1 29.12 20.41 7.24
C ASP A 1 27.66 20.76 7.44
N GLN A 2 27.00 21.22 6.40
CA GLN A 2 25.55 21.34 6.42
C GLN A 2 24.97 19.93 6.29
N PRO A 3 23.94 19.56 7.09
CA PRO A 3 23.23 18.32 6.87
C PRO A 3 22.60 18.41 5.48
N ARG A 4 23.12 17.62 4.55
CA ARG A 4 22.51 17.47 3.23
C ARG A 4 21.08 17.00 3.45
N SER A 5 20.13 17.72 2.90
CA SER A 5 18.70 17.38 2.93
C SER A 5 18.49 16.03 2.22
N ARG A 6 18.74 14.94 2.96
CA ARG A 6 18.43 13.59 2.50
C ARG A 6 16.90 13.48 2.49
N GLY A 7 16.32 13.35 1.33
CA GLY A 7 14.99 12.81 1.20
C GLY A 7 13.79 13.74 1.10
N LEU A 8 13.93 15.04 0.88
CA LEU A 8 12.76 15.89 0.56
C LEU A 8 12.02 15.44 -0.73
N GLY A 9 12.70 14.71 -1.64
CA GLY A 9 12.07 14.18 -2.85
C GLY A 9 11.09 13.03 -2.61
N ASP A 10 11.26 12.24 -1.54
CA ASP A 10 10.39 11.09 -1.24
C ASP A 10 9.20 11.45 -0.35
N VAL A 11 9.30 12.51 0.46
CA VAL A 11 8.24 12.94 1.39
C VAL A 11 6.99 13.41 0.63
N TYR A 12 7.16 14.06 -0.52
CA TYR A 12 6.04 14.59 -1.31
C TYR A 12 5.36 13.57 -2.24
N LYS A 13 5.91 12.36 -2.38
CA LYS A 13 5.36 11.33 -3.26
C LYS A 13 4.41 10.37 -2.55
N ARG A 14 4.28 10.44 -1.23
CA ARG A 14 3.52 9.47 -0.44
C ARG A 14 2.23 10.08 0.02
N GLN A 15 1.15 9.47 -0.42
CA GLN A 15 -0.16 9.73 0.13
C GLN A 15 -0.31 8.94 1.41
N ASN A 16 -0.52 9.64 2.49
CA ASN A 16 -0.90 9.08 3.77
C ASN A 16 -2.40 9.22 3.95
N TYR A 17 -2.98 8.37 4.75
CA TYR A 17 -4.38 8.41 5.12
C TYR A 17 -4.50 8.69 6.62
N GLY A 18 -5.32 9.64 6.96
CA GLY A 18 -5.60 10.01 8.34
C GLY A 18 -6.77 10.96 8.41
N CYS A 19 -7.40 11.07 9.56
CA CYS A 19 -8.60 11.89 9.72
C CYS A 19 -9.71 11.55 8.69
N PHE A 20 -9.79 10.28 8.26
CA PHE A 20 -10.74 9.73 7.28
C PHE A 20 -10.56 10.22 5.83
N HIS A 21 -9.43 10.78 5.47
CA HIS A 21 -9.12 11.20 4.10
C HIS A 21 -7.61 11.19 3.81
N SER A 22 -7.24 11.47 2.57
CA SER A 22 -5.85 11.60 2.17
C SER A 22 -5.23 12.85 2.79
N ILE A 23 -4.06 12.71 3.42
CA ILE A 23 -3.34 13.79 4.08
C ILE A 23 -1.89 13.87 3.64
N ASN A 24 -1.28 15.04 3.77
CA ASN A 24 0.14 15.23 3.66
C ASN A 24 0.79 15.16 5.05
N THR A 25 1.92 14.47 5.15
CA THR A 25 2.71 14.39 6.38
C THR A 25 4.14 14.80 6.13
N PHE A 26 4.80 15.31 7.14
CA PHE A 26 6.25 15.54 7.15
C PHE A 26 6.83 15.16 8.51
N ASP A 27 8.06 14.66 8.51
CA ASP A 27 8.82 14.37 9.72
C ASP A 27 9.93 15.41 9.88
N MET A 28 10.05 15.93 11.08
CA MET A 28 11.20 16.76 11.47
C MET A 28 12.31 15.84 11.99
N ALA A 29 13.44 15.81 11.28
CA ALA A 29 14.59 15.01 11.71
C ALA A 29 15.19 15.59 13.00
N ASP A 30 15.43 14.74 13.99
CA ASP A 30 16.20 15.04 15.18
C ASP A 30 17.21 13.91 15.46
N ALA A 31 18.01 14.02 16.52
CA ALA A 31 19.01 13.02 16.86
C ALA A 31 18.42 11.65 17.24
N ASN A 32 17.11 11.59 17.52
CA ASN A 32 16.43 10.39 17.99
C ASN A 32 15.62 9.68 16.88
N THR A 33 15.69 10.14 15.63
CA THR A 33 14.89 9.58 14.52
C THR A 33 15.52 8.37 13.84
N HIS A 34 16.79 8.08 14.11
CA HIS A 34 17.56 7.03 13.44
C HIS A 34 16.92 5.65 13.48
N PHE A 35 16.18 5.31 14.52
CA PHE A 35 15.62 3.97 14.67
C PHE A 35 14.49 3.66 13.66
N TYR A 36 13.88 4.68 13.06
CA TYR A 36 12.85 4.54 12.03
C TYR A 36 13.22 5.15 10.66
N GLU A 37 14.45 5.61 10.49
CA GLU A 37 14.95 6.08 9.20
C GLU A 37 15.35 4.89 8.31
N LEU A 38 15.21 5.08 7.00
CA LEU A 38 15.74 4.16 6.01
C LEU A 38 17.28 4.18 6.09
N GLN A 39 17.88 3.08 6.51
CA GLN A 39 19.33 2.92 6.66
C GLN A 39 19.86 1.93 5.61
N ASP A 40 21.17 1.88 5.43
CA ASP A 40 21.83 0.91 4.56
C ASP A 40 22.03 -0.42 5.32
N VAL A 41 20.95 -1.16 5.50
CA VAL A 41 20.87 -2.46 6.16
C VAL A 41 20.07 -3.43 5.29
N PRO A 42 20.14 -4.74 5.51
CA PRO A 42 19.22 -5.67 4.83
C PRO A 42 17.75 -5.32 5.15
N HIS A 43 16.95 -5.16 4.11
CA HIS A 43 15.54 -4.81 4.23
C HIS A 43 14.63 -6.04 4.16
N GLY A 44 13.58 -6.03 4.97
CA GLY A 44 12.41 -6.87 4.79
C GLY A 44 11.52 -6.34 3.66
N GLN A 45 10.47 -7.07 3.35
CA GLN A 45 9.51 -6.72 2.32
C GLN A 45 8.15 -6.43 2.93
N VAL A 46 7.43 -5.45 2.40
CA VAL A 46 6.04 -5.19 2.76
C VAL A 46 5.14 -5.66 1.62
N HIS A 47 4.35 -6.69 1.88
CA HIS A 47 3.40 -7.27 0.92
C HIS A 47 2.05 -6.57 1.06
N ILE A 48 1.45 -6.20 -0.05
CA ILE A 48 0.07 -5.74 -0.16
C ILE A 48 -0.73 -6.96 -0.63
N CYS A 49 -1.59 -7.46 0.24
CA CYS A 49 -2.35 -8.68 0.04
C CYS A 49 -3.85 -8.40 0.08
N LYS A 50 -4.63 -9.24 -0.58
CA LYS A 50 -6.10 -9.15 -0.61
C LYS A 50 -6.71 -10.34 0.07
N TYR A 51 -7.74 -10.12 0.88
CA TYR A 51 -8.49 -11.16 1.54
C TYR A 51 -9.99 -10.82 1.57
N ILE A 52 -10.84 -11.81 1.80
CA ILE A 52 -12.28 -11.63 1.93
C ILE A 52 -12.63 -11.53 3.41
N SER A 53 -13.31 -10.44 3.78
CA SER A 53 -13.82 -10.22 5.13
C SER A 53 -14.95 -11.18 5.46
N ALA A 54 -14.86 -11.86 6.59
CA ALA A 54 -15.95 -12.69 7.12
C ALA A 54 -17.10 -11.86 7.70
N VAL A 55 -16.87 -10.58 7.98
CA VAL A 55 -17.86 -9.66 8.53
C VAL A 55 -18.80 -9.15 7.45
N ASN A 56 -18.25 -8.58 6.37
CA ASN A 56 -19.06 -7.90 5.35
C ASN A 56 -18.91 -8.48 3.94
N GLN A 57 -18.17 -9.56 3.79
CA GLN A 57 -17.93 -10.23 2.50
C GLN A 57 -17.24 -9.35 1.43
N HIS A 58 -16.66 -8.23 1.83
CA HIS A 58 -15.89 -7.39 0.92
C HIS A 58 -14.44 -7.89 0.80
N ILE A 59 -13.84 -7.65 -0.36
CA ILE A 59 -12.40 -7.83 -0.56
C ILE A 59 -11.70 -6.64 0.07
N LYS A 60 -10.79 -6.92 1.01
CA LYS A 60 -9.99 -5.94 1.72
C LYS A 60 -8.51 -6.13 1.46
N GLU A 61 -7.74 -5.05 1.61
CA GLU A 61 -6.28 -5.12 1.62
C GLU A 61 -5.75 -5.29 3.05
N CYS A 62 -4.65 -6.00 3.20
CA CYS A 62 -3.79 -5.97 4.37
C CYS A 62 -2.33 -5.85 3.95
N TYR A 63 -1.51 -5.27 4.82
CA TYR A 63 -0.09 -5.11 4.62
C TYR A 63 0.65 -6.09 5.53
N VAL A 64 1.59 -6.83 4.98
CA VAL A 64 2.35 -7.86 5.70
C VAL A 64 3.83 -7.63 5.52
N TYR A 65 4.51 -7.27 6.61
CA TYR A 65 5.97 -7.23 6.60
C TYR A 65 6.54 -8.63 6.81
N THR A 66 7.50 -9.00 5.97
CA THR A 66 8.33 -10.20 6.11
C THR A 66 9.79 -9.80 6.37
N PRO A 67 10.52 -10.47 7.28
CA PRO A 67 11.89 -10.08 7.63
C PRO A 67 12.88 -10.34 6.49
N PRO A 68 14.07 -9.68 6.50
CA PRO A 68 15.10 -9.92 5.51
C PRO A 68 15.46 -11.40 5.38
N GLY A 69 15.50 -11.89 4.14
CA GLY A 69 15.81 -13.30 3.87
C GLY A 69 14.63 -14.28 4.01
N TYR A 70 13.41 -13.80 4.22
CA TYR A 70 12.21 -14.63 4.31
C TYR A 70 12.12 -15.65 3.17
N ASP A 71 12.26 -15.24 1.92
CA ASP A 71 12.16 -16.14 0.75
C ASP A 71 13.32 -17.15 0.65
N ARG A 72 14.46 -16.86 1.24
CA ARG A 72 15.65 -17.75 1.24
C ARG A 72 15.54 -18.85 2.29
N HIS A 73 14.89 -18.58 3.43
CA HIS A 73 14.76 -19.49 4.56
C HIS A 73 13.39 -20.18 4.56
N ARG A 74 13.15 -21.00 3.53
CA ARG A 74 11.85 -21.66 3.29
C ARG A 74 11.49 -22.76 4.28
N ASP A 75 12.45 -23.22 5.05
CA ASP A 75 12.32 -24.20 6.11
C ASP A 75 11.88 -23.63 7.46
N ARG A 76 11.74 -22.29 7.56
CA ARG A 76 11.39 -21.59 8.80
C ARG A 76 9.94 -21.12 8.79
N ASN A 77 9.32 -21.22 9.97
CA ASN A 77 8.06 -20.53 10.29
C ASN A 77 8.35 -19.38 11.25
N TYR A 78 7.59 -18.31 11.09
CA TYR A 78 7.83 -17.05 11.80
C TYR A 78 6.66 -16.74 12.74
N PRO A 79 6.90 -16.18 13.94
CA PRO A 79 5.85 -15.62 14.77
C PRO A 79 5.24 -14.38 14.09
N VAL A 80 4.03 -14.00 14.51
CA VAL A 80 3.23 -12.95 13.87
C VAL A 80 2.79 -11.91 14.89
N LEU A 81 3.07 -10.65 14.61
CA LEU A 81 2.48 -9.50 15.29
C LEU A 81 1.33 -8.92 14.43
N TYR A 82 0.12 -8.91 14.94
CA TYR A 82 -1.02 -8.19 14.36
C TYR A 82 -1.05 -6.79 14.96
N LEU A 83 -0.84 -5.76 14.10
CA LEU A 83 -0.58 -4.38 14.52
C LEU A 83 -1.65 -3.43 13.97
N GLN A 84 -2.50 -2.90 14.85
CA GLN A 84 -3.68 -2.17 14.48
C GLN A 84 -3.51 -0.64 14.53
N HIS A 85 -4.09 0.06 13.54
CA HIS A 85 -4.11 1.51 13.40
C HIS A 85 -5.15 2.20 14.32
N GLY A 86 -5.13 3.53 14.39
CA GLY A 86 -6.06 4.36 15.15
C GLY A 86 -7.31 4.77 14.38
N VAL A 87 -8.18 5.53 15.06
CA VAL A 87 -9.37 6.09 14.44
C VAL A 87 -9.00 7.08 13.33
N GLY A 88 -9.71 7.03 12.21
CA GLY A 88 -9.46 7.90 11.06
C GLY A 88 -8.24 7.52 10.22
N GLU A 89 -7.56 6.45 10.56
CA GLU A 89 -6.44 5.87 9.81
C GLU A 89 -6.89 4.55 9.15
N ASN A 90 -5.98 3.84 8.49
CA ASN A 90 -6.24 2.55 7.88
C ASN A 90 -4.99 1.64 7.93
N GLU A 91 -5.03 0.51 7.25
CA GLU A 91 -3.97 -0.50 7.18
C GLU A 91 -2.61 0.05 6.70
N THR A 92 -2.58 1.20 6.04
CA THR A 92 -1.34 1.81 5.55
C THR A 92 -0.61 2.66 6.59
N GLY A 93 -1.29 3.05 7.68
CA GLY A 93 -0.77 4.00 8.67
C GLY A 93 0.57 3.59 9.28
N TRP A 94 0.70 2.33 9.69
CA TRP A 94 1.96 1.82 10.25
C TRP A 94 3.10 1.74 9.24
N VAL A 95 2.80 1.56 7.94
CA VAL A 95 3.83 1.55 6.88
C VAL A 95 4.33 2.98 6.60
N TRP A 96 3.40 3.92 6.40
CA TRP A 96 3.77 5.26 5.94
C TRP A 96 4.07 6.23 7.07
N GLN A 97 3.14 6.43 8.00
CA GLN A 97 3.36 7.28 9.15
C GLN A 97 4.20 6.59 10.22
N GLY A 98 3.91 5.32 10.51
CA GLY A 98 4.61 4.53 11.52
C GLY A 98 6.03 4.13 11.14
N ARG A 99 6.32 3.98 9.84
CA ARG A 99 7.60 3.50 9.31
C ARG A 99 8.06 2.18 9.96
N MET A 100 7.09 1.33 10.26
CA MET A 100 7.26 0.07 10.97
C MET A 100 8.34 -0.81 10.32
N GLN A 101 8.38 -0.89 8.97
CA GLN A 101 9.35 -1.70 8.24
C GLN A 101 10.80 -1.29 8.55
N PHE A 102 11.08 0.01 8.66
CA PHE A 102 12.42 0.48 8.97
C PHE A 102 12.78 0.29 10.46
N ILE A 103 11.79 0.40 11.36
CA ILE A 103 11.98 0.04 12.77
C ILE A 103 12.39 -1.42 12.89
N MET A 104 11.68 -2.32 12.18
CA MET A 104 11.99 -3.75 12.19
C MET A 104 13.35 -4.04 11.57
N ASP A 105 13.66 -3.50 10.37
CA ASP A 105 14.93 -3.70 9.68
C ASP A 105 16.13 -3.28 10.55
N ASN A 106 16.05 -2.08 11.14
CA ASN A 106 17.11 -1.54 11.98
C ASN A 106 17.31 -2.34 13.27
N LEU A 107 16.22 -2.81 13.89
CA LEU A 107 16.30 -3.65 15.10
C LEU A 107 16.82 -5.06 14.79
N LEU A 108 16.41 -5.65 13.66
CA LEU A 108 16.91 -6.95 13.22
C LEU A 108 18.39 -6.90 12.90
N TYR A 109 18.85 -5.88 12.19
CA TYR A 109 20.27 -5.67 11.90
C TYR A 109 21.10 -5.47 13.17
N ALA A 110 20.53 -4.77 14.16
CA ALA A 110 21.16 -4.59 15.46
C ALA A 110 21.09 -5.84 16.38
N GLY A 111 20.41 -6.91 15.96
CA GLY A 111 20.19 -8.12 16.75
C GLY A 111 19.34 -7.89 18.01
N LYS A 112 18.47 -6.89 18.01
CA LYS A 112 17.66 -6.48 19.16
C LYS A 112 16.25 -7.03 19.20
N CYS A 113 15.73 -7.51 18.10
CA CYS A 113 14.43 -8.17 18.03
C CYS A 113 14.53 -9.50 17.28
N ARG A 114 13.51 -10.32 17.41
CA ARG A 114 13.37 -11.59 16.68
C ARG A 114 12.77 -11.35 15.31
N GLU A 115 13.18 -12.15 14.32
CA GLU A 115 12.50 -12.23 13.02
C GLU A 115 11.04 -12.61 13.22
N MET A 116 10.13 -11.78 12.70
CA MET A 116 8.68 -11.98 12.78
C MET A 116 7.97 -11.36 11.58
N LEU A 117 6.75 -11.82 11.31
CA LEU A 117 5.84 -11.12 10.42
C LEU A 117 5.12 -10.02 11.19
N VAL A 118 4.81 -8.90 10.51
CA VAL A 118 3.95 -7.85 11.08
C VAL A 118 2.79 -7.63 10.13
N VAL A 119 1.57 -7.81 10.62
CA VAL A 119 0.34 -7.75 9.83
C VAL A 119 -0.47 -6.52 10.22
N MET A 120 -0.80 -5.70 9.24
CA MET A 120 -1.60 -4.49 9.40
C MET A 120 -2.84 -4.61 8.51
N CYS A 121 -4.02 -4.60 9.11
CA CYS A 121 -5.29 -4.71 8.40
C CYS A 121 -6.22 -3.55 8.75
N SER A 122 -7.27 -3.36 7.97
CA SER A 122 -8.29 -2.36 8.26
C SER A 122 -9.03 -2.68 9.56
N GLY A 123 -9.13 -1.69 10.45
CA GLY A 123 -9.89 -1.79 11.70
C GLY A 123 -11.41 -1.60 11.54
N TYR A 124 -11.86 -1.33 10.32
CA TYR A 124 -13.25 -1.04 10.02
C TYR A 124 -13.97 -2.32 9.55
N ALA A 125 -14.73 -2.95 10.45
CA ALA A 125 -15.39 -4.24 10.23
C ALA A 125 -16.90 -4.12 10.51
N PHE A 126 -17.58 -3.27 9.74
CA PHE A 126 -19.03 -3.09 9.83
C PHE A 126 -19.77 -4.18 9.07
N GLU A 127 -20.85 -4.70 9.66
CA GLU A 127 -21.78 -5.53 8.92
C GLU A 127 -22.49 -4.71 7.83
N PRO A 128 -22.89 -5.33 6.71
CA PRO A 128 -23.71 -4.63 5.71
C PRO A 128 -24.96 -4.03 6.38
N GLU A 129 -25.31 -2.80 6.03
CA GLU A 129 -26.46 -2.07 6.58
C GLU A 129 -26.30 -1.61 8.06
N GLU A 130 -25.19 -1.90 8.73
CA GLU A 130 -24.91 -1.40 10.06
C GLU A 130 -24.51 0.09 10.00
N ASP A 131 -25.15 0.91 10.83
CA ASP A 131 -24.69 2.29 11.02
C ASP A 131 -23.34 2.30 11.73
N PRO A 132 -22.28 2.88 11.14
CA PRO A 132 -20.99 2.94 11.77
C PRO A 132 -21.05 3.69 13.10
N VAL A 133 -20.55 3.05 14.14
CA VAL A 133 -20.39 3.62 15.47
C VAL A 133 -18.91 3.94 15.75
N PHE A 134 -18.64 4.66 16.83
CA PHE A 134 -17.27 5.05 17.18
C PHE A 134 -16.33 3.85 17.35
N PHE A 135 -16.82 2.73 17.87
CA PHE A 135 -16.12 1.44 17.85
C PHE A 135 -16.56 0.66 16.60
N PRO A 136 -15.71 0.56 15.59
CA PRO A 136 -16.11 -0.01 14.32
C PRO A 136 -16.26 -1.53 14.42
N GLY A 137 -17.50 -1.95 14.51
CA GLY A 137 -17.97 -3.28 14.22
C GLY A 137 -17.31 -4.42 14.96
N ASP A 138 -17.34 -5.59 14.34
CA ASP A 138 -16.82 -6.85 14.86
C ASP A 138 -15.35 -7.08 14.46
N PHE A 139 -14.45 -6.16 14.83
CA PHE A 139 -13.02 -6.31 14.50
C PHE A 139 -12.42 -7.61 15.03
N ASP A 140 -12.82 -8.08 16.21
CA ASP A 140 -12.34 -9.36 16.73
C ASP A 140 -12.73 -10.54 15.84
N LYS A 141 -13.93 -10.52 15.25
CA LYS A 141 -14.36 -11.50 14.23
C LYS A 141 -13.56 -11.33 12.92
N GLU A 142 -13.38 -10.09 12.46
CA GLU A 142 -12.51 -9.79 11.31
C GLU A 142 -11.11 -10.36 11.48
N LEU A 143 -10.49 -10.10 12.63
CA LEU A 143 -9.14 -10.59 12.92
C LEU A 143 -9.07 -12.12 13.00
N THR A 144 -10.01 -12.74 13.71
CA THR A 144 -9.94 -14.18 14.04
C THR A 144 -10.54 -15.07 12.95
N GLU A 145 -11.51 -14.61 12.18
CA GLU A 145 -12.17 -15.39 11.15
C GLU A 145 -11.73 -15.06 9.72
N SER A 146 -11.07 -13.90 9.49
CA SER A 146 -10.59 -13.50 8.17
C SER A 146 -9.07 -13.39 8.14
N VAL A 147 -8.49 -12.46 8.90
CA VAL A 147 -7.08 -12.08 8.77
C VAL A 147 -6.15 -13.20 9.23
N ILE A 148 -6.31 -13.73 10.44
CA ILE A 148 -5.43 -14.81 10.94
C ILE A 148 -5.47 -16.04 10.03
N PRO A 149 -6.65 -16.58 9.64
CA PRO A 149 -6.70 -17.72 8.72
C PRO A 149 -6.05 -17.44 7.36
N PHE A 150 -6.23 -16.25 6.81
CA PHE A 150 -5.60 -15.83 5.55
C PHE A 150 -4.07 -15.82 5.68
N ILE A 151 -3.53 -15.17 6.71
CA ILE A 151 -2.08 -15.08 6.94
C ILE A 151 -1.46 -16.47 7.14
N GLU A 152 -2.12 -17.35 7.89
CA GLU A 152 -1.64 -18.72 8.13
C GLU A 152 -1.73 -19.63 6.90
N GLN A 153 -2.55 -19.29 5.92
CA GLN A 153 -2.64 -19.98 4.64
C GLN A 153 -1.56 -19.51 3.67
N GLU A 154 -1.33 -18.20 3.59
CA GLU A 154 -0.45 -17.59 2.59
C GLU A 154 1.01 -17.49 3.04
N PHE A 155 1.28 -17.38 4.34
CA PHE A 155 2.62 -17.15 4.87
C PHE A 155 3.10 -18.27 5.78
N ARG A 156 4.41 -18.43 5.89
CA ARG A 156 5.06 -19.40 6.79
C ARG A 156 5.01 -18.89 8.24
N CYS A 157 3.94 -19.27 8.94
CA CYS A 157 3.65 -18.82 10.30
C CYS A 157 3.77 -19.94 11.33
N ILE A 158 4.03 -19.56 12.58
CA ILE A 158 3.86 -20.40 13.76
C ILE A 158 2.39 -20.34 14.18
N HIS A 159 1.67 -21.48 14.12
CA HIS A 159 0.22 -21.58 14.26
C HIS A 159 -0.26 -21.76 15.71
N ASN A 160 0.56 -21.50 16.71
CA ASN A 160 0.18 -21.58 18.11
C ASN A 160 0.13 -20.20 18.77
N ARG A 161 -0.48 -20.12 19.97
CA ARG A 161 -0.63 -18.84 20.70
C ARG A 161 0.71 -18.14 20.98
N TRP A 162 1.77 -18.92 21.23
CA TRP A 162 3.06 -18.36 21.59
C TRP A 162 3.74 -17.65 20.43
N GLY A 163 3.36 -18.02 19.20
CA GLY A 163 3.77 -17.37 17.97
C GLY A 163 2.86 -16.21 17.55
N ARG A 164 1.85 -15.79 18.35
CA ARG A 164 0.97 -14.66 18.01
C ARG A 164 0.99 -13.58 19.07
N ALA A 165 1.15 -12.34 18.62
CA ALA A 165 0.98 -11.12 19.41
C ALA A 165 -0.02 -10.18 18.73
N VAL A 166 -0.72 -9.35 19.48
CA VAL A 166 -1.59 -8.32 18.96
C VAL A 166 -1.26 -6.99 19.62
N ALA A 167 -1.27 -5.90 18.86
CA ALA A 167 -1.02 -4.56 19.38
C ALA A 167 -1.78 -3.52 18.57
N GLY A 168 -1.91 -2.33 19.11
CA GLY A 168 -2.48 -1.22 18.37
C GLY A 168 -2.33 0.11 19.08
N LEU A 169 -2.56 1.19 18.33
CA LEU A 169 -2.56 2.54 18.84
C LEU A 169 -3.98 3.09 18.97
N SER A 170 -4.23 3.93 19.97
CA SER A 170 -5.51 4.62 20.14
C SER A 170 -6.73 3.66 20.07
N LEU A 171 -7.63 3.82 19.10
CA LEU A 171 -8.72 2.88 18.85
C LEU A 171 -8.23 1.45 18.62
N GLY A 172 -7.17 1.27 17.84
CA GLY A 172 -6.58 -0.04 17.58
C GLY A 172 -6.07 -0.74 18.84
N SER A 173 -5.68 0.00 19.88
CA SER A 173 -5.30 -0.56 21.16
C SER A 173 -6.51 -1.16 21.91
N ALA A 174 -7.67 -0.52 21.79
CA ALA A 174 -8.91 -1.05 22.36
C ALA A 174 -9.37 -2.31 21.60
N GLN A 175 -9.27 -2.30 20.27
CA GLN A 175 -9.53 -3.47 19.42
C GLN A 175 -8.60 -4.65 19.76
N ALA A 176 -7.30 -4.38 19.89
CA ALA A 176 -6.31 -5.39 20.30
C ALA A 176 -6.60 -5.95 21.69
N THR A 177 -6.95 -5.08 22.66
CA THR A 177 -7.30 -5.49 24.02
C THR A 177 -8.57 -6.34 24.05
N LEU A 178 -9.59 -5.97 23.28
CA LEU A 178 -10.83 -6.72 23.14
C LEU A 178 -10.58 -8.11 22.54
N SER A 179 -9.83 -8.18 21.45
CA SER A 179 -9.51 -9.44 20.78
C SER A 179 -8.69 -10.36 21.69
N ALA A 180 -7.67 -9.83 22.37
CA ALA A 180 -6.87 -10.60 23.31
C ALA A 180 -7.68 -11.10 24.52
N GLY A 181 -8.66 -10.32 24.97
CA GLY A 181 -9.51 -10.66 26.09
C GLY A 181 -10.62 -11.67 25.73
N LYS A 182 -11.21 -11.57 24.54
CA LYS A 182 -12.19 -12.53 24.04
C LYS A 182 -11.55 -13.87 23.63
N HIS A 183 -10.31 -13.83 23.14
CA HIS A 183 -9.60 -14.98 22.61
C HIS A 183 -8.23 -15.17 23.31
N PRO A 184 -8.20 -15.38 24.63
CA PRO A 184 -6.95 -15.47 25.40
C PRO A 184 -6.10 -16.69 25.01
N GLU A 185 -6.68 -17.67 24.31
CA GLU A 185 -6.00 -18.84 23.77
C GLU A 185 -5.22 -18.55 22.47
N LEU A 186 -5.47 -17.42 21.81
CA LEU A 186 -4.86 -17.09 20.52
C LEU A 186 -3.56 -16.29 20.64
N PHE A 187 -3.39 -15.50 21.72
CA PHE A 187 -2.30 -14.52 21.81
C PHE A 187 -1.46 -14.73 23.06
N SER A 188 -0.13 -14.55 22.94
CA SER A 188 0.83 -14.57 24.03
C SER A 188 1.26 -13.19 24.49
N ALA A 189 1.06 -12.16 23.68
CA ALA A 189 1.43 -10.79 24.00
C ALA A 189 0.42 -9.77 23.48
N LEU A 190 0.28 -8.66 24.22
CA LEU A 190 -0.61 -7.54 23.94
C LEU A 190 0.14 -6.20 24.08
N GLY A 191 0.14 -5.37 23.04
CA GLY A 191 0.62 -4.00 23.06
C GLY A 191 -0.51 -2.97 23.02
N VAL A 192 -0.51 -2.01 23.95
CA VAL A 192 -1.56 -0.97 24.10
C VAL A 192 -0.87 0.39 24.06
N PHE A 193 -0.87 1.04 22.89
CA PHE A 193 -0.18 2.30 22.66
C PHE A 193 -1.16 3.48 22.68
N SER A 194 -0.99 4.41 23.61
CA SER A 194 -1.92 5.51 23.88
C SER A 194 -3.38 5.06 23.93
N GLY A 195 -3.63 3.88 24.53
CA GLY A 195 -4.93 3.23 24.52
C GLY A 195 -5.73 3.43 25.77
N VAL A 196 -7.02 3.56 25.60
CA VAL A 196 -8.02 3.58 26.66
C VAL A 196 -8.48 2.15 26.95
N GLY A 197 -8.54 1.72 28.20
CA GLY A 197 -9.01 0.35 28.33
C GLY A 197 -9.07 -0.27 29.70
N LEU A 198 -9.01 0.46 30.82
CA LEU A 198 -9.22 -0.12 32.14
C LEU A 198 -10.53 -0.93 32.23
N ARG A 199 -11.57 -0.45 31.55
CA ARG A 199 -12.85 -1.13 31.49
C ARG A 199 -12.70 -2.50 30.82
N LEU A 200 -12.04 -2.59 29.66
CA LEU A 200 -11.83 -3.84 28.93
C LEU A 200 -11.02 -4.86 29.74
N PHE A 201 -9.98 -4.44 30.47
CA PHE A 201 -9.22 -5.32 31.35
C PHE A 201 -10.02 -5.81 32.58
N ARG A 202 -11.13 -5.15 32.93
CA ARG A 202 -12.04 -5.62 33.97
C ARG A 202 -13.07 -6.57 33.40
N GLU A 203 -13.57 -6.30 32.19
CA GLU A 203 -14.60 -7.09 31.52
C GLU A 203 -14.05 -8.40 30.96
N TYR A 204 -12.83 -8.36 30.42
CA TYR A 204 -12.21 -9.51 29.76
C TYR A 204 -10.94 -9.95 30.50
N PRO A 205 -10.86 -11.22 30.92
CA PRO A 205 -9.65 -11.75 31.56
C PRO A 205 -8.56 -11.95 30.53
N MET A 206 -7.40 -11.33 30.75
CA MET A 206 -6.22 -11.61 29.94
C MET A 206 -5.72 -13.03 30.20
N GLY A 207 -5.23 -13.66 29.13
CA GLY A 207 -4.71 -15.02 29.20
C GLY A 207 -3.59 -15.17 30.23
N GLN A 208 -3.56 -16.31 30.91
CA GLN A 208 -2.47 -16.64 31.80
C GLN A 208 -1.13 -16.61 31.06
N TYR A 209 -0.11 -16.00 31.63
CA TYR A 209 1.22 -15.78 31.04
C TYR A 209 1.25 -14.82 29.82
N MET A 210 0.16 -14.08 29.56
CA MET A 210 0.20 -13.05 28.54
C MET A 210 1.14 -11.92 28.96
N GLN A 211 2.04 -11.55 28.05
CA GLN A 211 2.90 -10.39 28.21
C GLN A 211 2.15 -9.13 27.76
N ILE A 212 2.04 -8.14 28.63
CA ILE A 212 1.30 -6.90 28.33
C ILE A 212 2.24 -5.71 28.38
N PHE A 213 2.19 -4.88 27.34
CA PHE A 213 2.95 -3.64 27.26
C PHE A 213 1.97 -2.47 27.11
N LEU A 214 2.04 -1.53 28.04
CA LEU A 214 1.26 -0.30 28.07
C LEU A 214 2.17 0.89 27.80
N SER A 215 1.77 1.81 26.93
CA SER A 215 2.55 3.02 26.69
C SER A 215 1.66 4.21 26.33
N CYS A 216 2.15 5.43 26.62
CA CYS A 216 1.50 6.68 26.24
C CYS A 216 2.51 7.82 26.17
N GLY A 217 2.07 8.97 25.63
CA GLY A 217 2.82 10.21 25.68
C GLY A 217 2.83 10.86 27.07
N SER A 218 3.89 11.59 27.41
CA SER A 218 4.05 12.27 28.69
C SER A 218 3.02 13.39 28.90
N TYR A 219 2.45 13.92 27.81
CA TYR A 219 1.40 14.95 27.86
C TYR A 219 -0.01 14.36 27.85
N GLU A 220 -0.16 13.04 27.85
CA GLU A 220 -1.42 12.30 28.03
C GLU A 220 -1.64 11.96 29.52
N GLU A 221 -1.63 12.95 30.40
CA GLU A 221 -1.55 12.76 31.86
C GLU A 221 -2.64 11.85 32.44
N GLU A 222 -3.90 12.01 32.00
CA GLU A 222 -5.01 11.17 32.51
C GLU A 222 -4.88 9.72 32.03
N LEU A 223 -4.46 9.53 30.78
CA LEU A 223 -4.20 8.20 30.24
C LEU A 223 -3.03 7.51 30.95
N HIS A 224 -1.97 8.27 31.24
CA HIS A 224 -0.84 7.75 32.02
C HIS A 224 -1.27 7.21 33.39
N LYS A 225 -2.04 8.00 34.15
CA LYS A 225 -2.60 7.59 35.45
C LYS A 225 -3.51 6.35 35.32
N GLU A 226 -4.28 6.26 34.24
CA GLU A 226 -5.12 5.12 33.97
C GLU A 226 -4.28 3.87 33.68
N GLN A 227 -3.23 3.98 32.88
CA GLN A 227 -2.32 2.88 32.58
C GLN A 227 -1.56 2.39 33.81
N GLU A 228 -1.14 3.27 34.74
CA GLU A 228 -0.55 2.87 36.02
C GLU A 228 -1.52 2.01 36.85
N ARG A 229 -2.81 2.40 36.88
CA ARG A 229 -3.85 1.61 37.57
C ARG A 229 -4.08 0.27 36.89
N CYS A 230 -4.06 0.22 35.55
CA CYS A 230 -4.13 -1.00 34.76
C CYS A 230 -2.97 -1.92 35.08
N GLN A 231 -1.77 -1.40 35.05
CA GLN A 231 -0.56 -2.17 35.35
C GLN A 231 -0.63 -2.80 36.74
N ALA A 232 -0.98 -2.01 37.77
CA ALA A 232 -1.12 -2.51 39.13
C ALA A 232 -2.15 -3.64 39.24
N MET A 233 -3.29 -3.50 38.55
CA MET A 233 -4.34 -4.52 38.50
C MET A 233 -3.90 -5.79 37.79
N LEU A 234 -3.22 -5.67 36.65
CA LEU A 234 -2.74 -6.80 35.85
C LEU A 234 -1.64 -7.58 36.57
N LEU A 235 -0.70 -6.89 37.20
CA LEU A 235 0.34 -7.50 38.04
C LEU A 235 -0.27 -8.26 39.23
N ALA A 236 -1.30 -7.69 39.88
CA ALA A 236 -2.03 -8.36 40.97
C ALA A 236 -2.78 -9.62 40.50
N LYS A 237 -3.14 -9.71 39.23
CA LYS A 237 -3.74 -10.90 38.58
C LYS A 237 -2.70 -11.92 38.11
N GLY A 238 -1.40 -11.65 38.26
CA GLY A 238 -0.32 -12.54 37.84
C GLY A 238 0.12 -12.40 36.37
N ASN A 239 -0.33 -11.36 35.67
CA ASN A 239 0.16 -11.09 34.31
C ASN A 239 1.53 -10.38 34.37
N SER A 240 2.36 -10.60 33.35
CA SER A 240 3.54 -9.77 33.10
C SER A 240 3.09 -8.48 32.43
N CYS A 241 3.32 -7.33 33.06
CA CYS A 241 2.88 -6.05 32.54
C CYS A 241 3.99 -4.99 32.66
N PHE A 242 4.40 -4.45 31.51
CA PHE A 242 5.35 -3.34 31.40
C PHE A 242 4.59 -2.07 31.07
N GLN A 243 4.98 -0.94 31.66
CA GLN A 243 4.42 0.36 31.35
C GLN A 243 5.55 1.33 31.06
N LYS A 244 5.43 2.10 30.00
CA LYS A 244 6.42 3.09 29.58
C LYS A 244 5.78 4.37 29.07
N THR A 245 6.39 5.52 29.38
CA THR A 245 5.94 6.83 28.93
C THR A 245 7.02 7.46 28.07
N TYR A 246 6.62 8.04 26.96
CA TYR A 246 7.52 8.72 26.01
C TYR A 246 7.18 10.20 25.95
N GLU A 247 8.17 11.02 25.62
CA GLU A 247 7.96 12.44 25.46
C GLU A 247 7.08 12.73 24.23
N GLY A 248 5.90 13.29 24.43
CA GLY A 248 4.96 13.63 23.33
C GLY A 248 3.50 13.58 23.74
N PHE A 249 2.67 13.78 22.75
CA PHE A 249 1.20 13.74 22.82
C PHE A 249 0.65 12.42 22.27
N HIS A 250 -0.62 12.44 21.87
CA HIS A 250 -1.30 11.36 21.14
C HIS A 250 -0.88 11.38 19.66
N GLU A 251 0.34 10.91 19.35
CA GLU A 251 1.00 11.14 18.07
C GLU A 251 1.96 10.02 17.64
N TRP A 252 2.30 10.01 16.35
CA TRP A 252 3.16 9.00 15.74
C TRP A 252 4.56 8.91 16.34
N LYS A 253 5.13 10.00 16.85
CA LYS A 253 6.42 9.96 17.58
C LYS A 253 6.35 8.97 18.74
N VAL A 254 5.35 9.08 19.58
CA VAL A 254 5.11 8.21 20.74
C VAL A 254 4.85 6.77 20.31
N TRP A 255 4.06 6.56 19.27
CA TRP A 255 3.70 5.21 18.81
C TRP A 255 4.85 4.48 18.12
N ARG A 256 5.75 5.18 17.41
CA ARG A 256 6.99 4.62 16.86
C ARG A 256 7.92 4.12 17.97
N GLU A 257 8.12 4.92 19.03
CA GLU A 257 8.90 4.54 20.20
C GLU A 257 8.25 3.35 20.95
N SER A 258 6.93 3.34 21.03
CA SER A 258 6.16 2.24 21.65
C SER A 258 6.36 0.93 20.88
N LEU A 259 6.26 0.97 19.56
CA LEU A 259 6.50 -0.20 18.71
C LEU A 259 7.96 -0.68 18.82
N HIS A 260 8.91 0.25 18.73
CA HIS A 260 10.33 -0.04 18.84
C HIS A 260 10.66 -0.84 20.10
N ASP A 261 10.12 -0.45 21.26
CA ASP A 261 10.40 -1.14 22.51
C ASP A 261 9.59 -2.42 22.66
N PHE A 262 8.34 -2.43 22.20
CA PHE A 262 7.48 -3.60 22.30
C PHE A 262 8.00 -4.80 21.51
N VAL A 263 8.44 -4.62 20.27
CA VAL A 263 8.90 -5.73 19.42
C VAL A 263 10.18 -6.39 19.95
N GLN A 264 10.97 -5.68 20.72
CA GLN A 264 12.17 -6.23 21.39
C GLN A 264 11.82 -7.22 22.51
N LEU A 265 10.62 -7.15 23.05
CA LEU A 265 10.14 -8.04 24.11
C LEU A 265 9.47 -9.31 23.55
N LEU A 266 9.06 -9.31 22.29
CA LEU A 266 8.24 -10.37 21.71
C LEU A 266 9.02 -11.64 21.41
N PHE A 267 8.37 -12.79 21.62
CA PHE A 267 8.78 -14.11 21.12
C PHE A 267 10.17 -14.58 21.57
N GLN A 268 10.60 -14.20 22.77
CA GLN A 268 11.96 -14.49 23.27
C GLN A 268 12.15 -15.95 23.73
N ASN A 269 11.08 -16.70 24.00
CA ASN A 269 11.15 -18.10 24.45
C ASN A 269 10.96 -19.07 23.29
N GLU A 270 12.08 -19.63 22.80
CA GLU A 270 12.08 -20.58 21.66
C GLU A 270 11.35 -21.89 21.95
N GLU A 271 11.39 -22.39 23.17
CA GLU A 271 10.73 -23.66 23.51
C GLU A 271 9.22 -23.55 23.35
N LEU A 272 8.63 -22.41 23.73
CA LEU A 272 7.19 -22.17 23.59
C LEU A 272 6.77 -22.01 22.11
N LEU A 273 7.65 -21.50 21.26
CA LEU A 273 7.35 -21.34 19.82
C LEU A 273 7.28 -22.70 19.09
N GLN A 274 7.83 -23.75 19.66
CA GLN A 274 7.78 -25.12 19.11
C GLN A 274 6.53 -25.89 19.53
N ASP A 275 5.63 -25.31 20.34
CA ASP A 275 4.34 -25.93 20.66
C ASP A 275 3.52 -26.11 19.37
N ASN A 276 3.13 -27.36 19.09
CA ASN A 276 2.35 -27.70 17.89
C ASN A 276 0.82 -27.63 18.10
N THR A 277 0.36 -27.03 19.19
CA THR A 277 -1.06 -26.87 19.48
C THR A 277 -1.68 -25.86 18.52
N ILE A 278 -2.58 -26.31 17.65
CA ILE A 278 -3.29 -25.44 16.70
C ILE A 278 -4.61 -24.98 17.37
N TYR A 279 -4.75 -23.69 17.57
CA TYR A 279 -5.92 -23.07 18.23
C TYR A 279 -7.03 -22.66 17.26
N LEU A 280 -6.72 -22.48 15.96
CA LEU A 280 -7.70 -22.15 14.93
C LEU A 280 -7.88 -23.29 13.94
N LYS A 281 -9.14 -23.58 13.62
CA LYS A 281 -9.45 -24.49 12.51
C LYS A 281 -9.19 -23.74 11.20
N LYS A 282 -8.47 -24.39 10.30
CA LYS A 282 -8.26 -23.90 8.93
C LYS A 282 -9.62 -23.67 8.27
N LYS A 283 -9.92 -22.43 7.89
CA LYS A 283 -11.14 -22.09 7.15
C LYS A 283 -10.89 -22.42 5.69
N THR A 284 -11.73 -23.25 5.10
CA THR A 284 -11.79 -23.44 3.66
C THR A 284 -12.65 -22.30 3.10
N TYR A 285 -12.05 -21.42 2.33
CA TYR A 285 -12.81 -20.43 1.55
C TYR A 285 -13.57 -21.20 0.47
N THR A 286 -14.88 -21.07 0.43
CA THR A 286 -15.69 -21.64 -0.65
C THR A 286 -15.74 -20.60 -1.77
N SER A 287 -15.44 -21.03 -2.99
CA SER A 287 -15.41 -20.21 -4.21
C SER A 287 -16.76 -19.59 -4.63
N ASP A 288 -17.78 -19.65 -3.80
CA ASP A 288 -19.15 -19.28 -4.17
C ASP A 288 -19.52 -17.83 -3.78
N ILE A 289 -18.60 -17.09 -3.15
CA ILE A 289 -18.83 -15.70 -2.76
C ILE A 289 -18.30 -14.78 -3.87
N PHE A 290 -19.21 -14.27 -4.66
CA PHE A 290 -18.88 -13.34 -5.74
C PHE A 290 -18.90 -11.90 -5.24
N CYS A 291 -17.76 -11.42 -4.71
CA CYS A 291 -17.58 -10.01 -4.38
C CYS A 291 -17.04 -9.26 -5.59
N MET A 292 -17.81 -8.30 -6.10
CA MET A 292 -17.34 -7.33 -7.07
C MET A 292 -17.37 -5.95 -6.43
N GLN A 293 -16.22 -5.28 -6.44
CA GLN A 293 -16.21 -3.84 -6.19
C GLN A 293 -16.93 -3.09 -7.31
N THR A 294 -17.54 -1.97 -6.98
CA THR A 294 -17.96 -0.99 -7.97
C THR A 294 -16.74 -0.34 -8.62
N MET A 295 -16.91 0.26 -9.80
CA MET A 295 -15.81 1.00 -10.43
C MET A 295 -15.33 2.16 -9.55
N GLU A 296 -16.24 2.83 -8.85
CA GLU A 296 -15.91 3.90 -7.93
C GLU A 296 -15.05 3.41 -6.76
N GLU A 297 -15.43 2.30 -6.12
CA GLU A 297 -14.64 1.70 -5.04
C GLU A 297 -13.26 1.25 -5.53
N SER A 298 -13.15 0.78 -6.75
CA SER A 298 -11.88 0.38 -7.35
C SER A 298 -10.93 1.54 -7.63
N MET A 299 -11.43 2.76 -7.75
CA MET A 299 -10.61 3.98 -7.93
C MET A 299 -9.98 4.45 -6.62
N LEU A 300 -10.52 4.05 -5.48
CA LEU A 300 -10.05 4.52 -4.18
C LEU A 300 -8.82 3.73 -3.74
N PHE A 301 -7.80 4.45 -3.33
CA PHE A 301 -6.56 3.87 -2.81
C PHE A 301 -6.77 3.18 -1.46
N PHE A 302 -7.77 3.62 -0.71
CA PHE A 302 -8.08 3.17 0.63
C PHE A 302 -9.51 2.67 0.69
N ASP A 303 -9.79 1.75 1.61
CA ASP A 303 -11.16 1.35 1.93
C ASP A 303 -11.95 2.61 2.38
N PRO A 304 -12.97 3.02 1.65
CA PRO A 304 -13.57 4.34 1.86
C PRO A 304 -14.43 4.35 3.11
N VAL A 305 -13.95 4.98 4.14
CA VAL A 305 -14.78 5.39 5.26
C VAL A 305 -15.24 6.82 5.00
N TYR A 306 -16.33 7.00 4.26
CA TYR A 306 -16.90 8.32 3.96
C TYR A 306 -17.63 8.94 5.14
N LYS A 307 -17.20 8.64 6.35
CA LYS A 307 -17.83 9.10 7.56
C LYS A 307 -16.77 9.70 8.47
N MET A 308 -16.99 10.90 8.90
CA MET A 308 -16.13 11.59 9.85
C MET A 308 -16.64 11.36 11.27
N VAL A 309 -15.72 11.19 12.22
CA VAL A 309 -16.12 11.20 13.63
C VAL A 309 -16.38 12.65 14.06
N ARG A 310 -17.60 12.94 14.48
CA ARG A 310 -17.95 14.16 15.16
C ARG A 310 -17.99 13.90 16.66
N PHE A 311 -17.25 14.68 17.42
CA PHE A 311 -17.29 14.67 18.87
C PHE A 311 -18.33 15.69 19.34
N ASP A 312 -19.53 15.22 19.58
CA ASP A 312 -20.56 16.01 20.26
C ASP A 312 -20.45 15.80 21.79
N VAL A 313 -21.15 16.58 22.55
CA VAL A 313 -21.32 16.42 24.00
C VAL A 313 -22.71 15.88 24.22
N ASP A 314 -22.88 14.82 25.02
CA ASP A 314 -24.19 14.34 25.41
C ASP A 314 -24.88 15.33 26.37
N GLU A 315 -26.14 15.04 26.75
CA GLU A 315 -26.92 15.88 27.67
C GLU A 315 -26.26 16.03 29.05
N GLN A 316 -25.33 15.13 29.40
CA GLN A 316 -24.60 15.12 30.65
C GLN A 316 -23.23 15.82 30.52
N GLY A 317 -22.87 16.30 29.31
CA GLY A 317 -21.59 16.94 29.03
C GLY A 317 -20.43 16.01 28.77
N ASN A 318 -20.67 14.70 28.57
CA ASN A 318 -19.62 13.74 28.22
C ASN A 318 -19.39 13.76 26.71
N PRO A 319 -18.14 13.56 26.26
CA PRO A 319 -17.84 13.41 24.84
C PRO A 319 -18.60 12.22 24.25
N ALA A 320 -19.42 12.47 23.24
CA ALA A 320 -20.13 11.46 22.46
C ALA A 320 -19.64 11.49 21.02
N GLY A 321 -18.91 10.48 20.61
CA GLY A 321 -18.44 10.35 19.23
C GLY A 321 -19.51 9.66 18.37
N ARG A 322 -19.79 10.26 17.21
CA ARG A 322 -20.61 9.62 16.18
C ARG A 322 -20.01 9.85 14.80
N TYR A 323 -20.26 8.94 13.91
CA TYR A 323 -19.93 9.13 12.51
C TYR A 323 -20.99 10.01 11.84
N ILE A 324 -20.52 10.88 10.94
CA ILE A 324 -21.37 11.73 10.11
C ILE A 324 -21.09 11.36 8.66
N ASP A 325 -22.16 11.13 7.89
CA ASP A 325 -22.02 10.94 6.45
C ASP A 325 -21.46 12.21 5.80
N MET A 326 -20.41 12.01 5.02
CA MET A 326 -19.75 13.06 4.26
C MET A 326 -20.01 12.81 2.77
N PRO A 327 -20.25 13.85 1.96
CA PRO A 327 -20.37 13.65 0.52
C PRO A 327 -19.02 13.18 -0.04
N ARG A 328 -19.05 12.17 -0.90
CA ARG A 328 -17.86 11.71 -1.63
C ARG A 328 -17.35 12.84 -2.51
N GLY A 329 -16.04 13.02 -2.56
CA GLY A 329 -15.42 14.05 -3.39
C GLY A 329 -15.71 13.86 -4.89
N ILE A 330 -15.84 12.60 -5.30
CA ILE A 330 -16.29 12.16 -6.63
C ILE A 330 -17.31 11.03 -6.44
N HIS A 331 -18.46 11.14 -7.09
CA HIS A 331 -19.50 10.13 -7.04
C HIS A 331 -20.08 9.87 -8.44
N MET A 332 -19.94 8.60 -8.90
CA MET A 332 -20.50 8.18 -10.19
C MET A 332 -22.03 8.07 -10.08
N LEU A 333 -22.75 8.88 -10.82
CA LEU A 333 -24.21 8.81 -10.88
C LEU A 333 -24.71 7.77 -11.87
N ASP A 334 -23.99 7.62 -12.99
CA ASP A 334 -24.23 6.64 -14.05
C ASP A 334 -22.94 6.42 -14.88
N GLU A 335 -23.04 5.68 -15.99
CA GLU A 335 -21.91 5.35 -16.89
C GLU A 335 -21.26 6.59 -17.57
N HIS A 336 -21.86 7.77 -17.46
CA HIS A 336 -21.44 8.99 -18.18
C HIS A 336 -21.50 10.27 -17.36
N SER A 337 -21.95 10.20 -16.10
CA SER A 337 -22.20 11.36 -15.26
C SER A 337 -21.58 11.20 -13.90
N VAL A 338 -20.90 12.24 -13.45
CA VAL A 338 -20.19 12.29 -12.17
C VAL A 338 -20.58 13.52 -11.39
N GLU A 339 -20.90 13.35 -10.14
CA GLU A 339 -21.03 14.42 -9.16
C GLU A 339 -19.69 14.68 -8.48
N PHE A 340 -19.30 15.93 -8.44
CA PHE A 340 -18.12 16.41 -7.71
C PHE A 340 -18.55 17.18 -6.48
N ASN A 341 -17.89 16.91 -5.34
CA ASN A 341 -18.11 17.63 -4.09
C ASN A 341 -16.76 18.06 -3.50
N LEU A 342 -16.63 19.32 -3.08
CA LEU A 342 -15.43 19.84 -2.42
C LEU A 342 -15.81 20.71 -1.22
N TYR A 343 -15.20 20.44 -0.07
CA TYR A 343 -15.35 21.30 1.12
C TYR A 343 -14.47 22.55 0.98
N ALA A 344 -15.09 23.69 0.77
CA ALA A 344 -14.41 24.99 0.63
C ALA A 344 -15.31 26.13 1.14
N PRO A 345 -15.55 26.23 2.46
CA PRO A 345 -16.58 27.14 3.03
C PRO A 345 -16.29 28.62 2.77
N GLY A 346 -15.02 29.01 2.69
CA GLY A 346 -14.57 30.37 2.43
C GLY A 346 -14.34 30.73 0.96
N ALA A 347 -14.66 29.81 0.02
CA ALA A 347 -14.44 30.08 -1.40
C ALA A 347 -15.51 31.00 -1.98
N ASP A 348 -15.10 31.82 -2.96
CA ASP A 348 -16.01 32.62 -3.81
C ASP A 348 -16.32 31.88 -5.11
N LYS A 349 -15.39 31.04 -5.59
CA LYS A 349 -15.51 30.26 -6.82
C LYS A 349 -14.79 28.93 -6.68
N VAL A 350 -15.41 27.86 -7.18
CA VAL A 350 -14.81 26.52 -7.28
C VAL A 350 -15.05 25.96 -8.68
N GLU A 351 -14.00 25.48 -9.31
CA GLU A 351 -14.05 24.88 -10.64
C GLU A 351 -13.42 23.48 -10.62
N VAL A 352 -13.94 22.60 -11.46
CA VAL A 352 -13.38 21.27 -11.74
C VAL A 352 -13.03 21.20 -13.23
N ASP A 353 -11.85 20.67 -13.53
CA ASP A 353 -11.40 20.39 -14.88
C ASP A 353 -11.10 18.87 -14.99
N VAL A 354 -11.90 18.17 -15.77
CA VAL A 354 -11.66 16.76 -16.12
C VAL A 354 -10.93 16.77 -17.46
N PHE A 355 -9.69 16.29 -17.48
CA PHE A 355 -8.84 16.35 -18.67
C PHE A 355 -9.53 15.63 -19.84
N ASP A 356 -9.55 16.30 -21.00
CA ASP A 356 -10.16 15.87 -22.24
C ASP A 356 -11.71 15.74 -22.23
N CYS A 357 -12.36 15.93 -21.06
CA CYS A 357 -13.83 15.85 -20.95
C CYS A 357 -14.50 17.20 -20.75
N GLY A 358 -13.85 18.14 -20.09
CA GLY A 358 -14.37 19.49 -19.93
C GLY A 358 -14.27 20.08 -18.53
N LYS A 359 -14.78 21.30 -18.39
CA LYS A 359 -14.75 22.09 -17.15
C LYS A 359 -16.14 22.35 -16.62
N LEU A 360 -16.24 22.42 -15.29
CA LEU A 360 -17.48 22.70 -14.58
C LEU A 360 -17.22 23.71 -13.45
N GLU A 361 -18.00 24.76 -13.37
CA GLU A 361 -18.07 25.61 -12.19
C GLU A 361 -19.09 25.01 -11.21
N LEU A 362 -18.63 24.71 -9.99
CA LEU A 362 -19.47 24.15 -8.93
C LEU A 362 -20.33 25.24 -8.29
N SER A 363 -21.45 24.82 -7.71
CA SER A 363 -22.35 25.66 -6.93
C SER A 363 -22.29 25.30 -5.45
N ARG A 364 -22.63 26.22 -4.56
CA ARG A 364 -22.72 25.93 -3.12
C ARG A 364 -23.79 24.86 -2.87
N SER A 365 -23.42 23.83 -2.13
CA SER A 365 -24.35 22.75 -1.79
C SER A 365 -25.45 23.28 -0.85
N VAL A 366 -26.70 22.91 -1.13
CA VAL A 366 -27.85 23.18 -0.28
C VAL A 366 -27.96 22.14 0.86
N GLN A 367 -27.45 20.94 0.61
CA GLN A 367 -27.58 19.82 1.55
C GLN A 367 -26.43 19.78 2.56
N HIS A 368 -25.22 20.17 2.16
CA HIS A 368 -24.01 20.06 2.96
C HIS A 368 -23.35 21.43 3.11
N GLU A 369 -23.45 22.01 4.28
CA GLU A 369 -22.88 23.33 4.57
C GLU A 369 -21.37 23.35 4.35
N GLY A 370 -20.89 24.37 3.64
CA GLY A 370 -19.46 24.55 3.31
C GLY A 370 -18.98 23.76 2.09
N TYR A 371 -19.82 22.88 1.53
CA TYR A 371 -19.50 22.16 0.31
C TYR A 371 -19.93 22.91 -0.96
N TRP A 372 -19.17 22.63 -2.02
CA TRP A 372 -19.48 22.99 -3.39
C TRP A 372 -19.75 21.71 -4.16
N THR A 373 -20.79 21.72 -4.99
CA THR A 373 -21.25 20.54 -5.72
C THR A 373 -21.59 20.86 -7.16
N GLY A 374 -21.45 19.88 -8.04
CA GLY A 374 -21.88 19.99 -9.43
C GLY A 374 -21.75 18.68 -10.18
N ILE A 375 -22.48 18.54 -11.27
CA ILE A 375 -22.55 17.33 -12.08
C ILE A 375 -21.99 17.63 -13.46
N LEU A 376 -20.99 16.84 -13.89
CA LEU A 376 -20.49 16.83 -15.26
C LEU A 376 -20.98 15.55 -15.94
N GLY A 377 -21.66 15.71 -17.07
CA GLY A 377 -22.13 14.61 -17.91
C GLY A 377 -21.36 14.48 -19.22
N ASN A 378 -21.69 13.45 -19.98
CA ASN A 378 -21.07 13.10 -21.26
C ASN A 378 -19.56 12.87 -21.17
N LEU A 379 -19.12 12.26 -20.08
CA LEU A 379 -17.72 11.90 -19.91
C LEU A 379 -17.33 10.80 -20.89
N GLU A 380 -16.14 10.95 -21.46
CA GLU A 380 -15.50 9.88 -22.23
C GLU A 380 -15.11 8.73 -21.27
N LYS A 381 -15.15 7.50 -21.79
CA LYS A 381 -14.77 6.31 -21.04
C LYS A 381 -13.27 6.27 -20.79
N GLY A 382 -12.89 5.65 -19.69
CA GLY A 382 -11.50 5.43 -19.34
C GLY A 382 -10.99 6.34 -18.22
N PHE A 383 -9.67 6.43 -18.08
CA PHE A 383 -8.98 7.13 -17.02
C PHE A 383 -8.77 8.61 -17.38
N HIS A 384 -9.17 9.52 -16.48
CA HIS A 384 -8.97 10.97 -16.64
C HIS A 384 -8.39 11.60 -15.37
N TYR A 385 -7.39 12.44 -15.52
CA TYR A 385 -6.96 13.30 -14.42
C TYR A 385 -8.00 14.40 -14.17
N VAL A 386 -8.14 14.75 -12.89
CA VAL A 386 -9.09 15.77 -12.42
C VAL A 386 -8.35 16.81 -11.60
N THR A 387 -8.61 18.07 -11.86
CA THR A 387 -8.10 19.17 -11.03
C THR A 387 -9.24 20.00 -10.46
N PHE A 388 -9.06 20.43 -9.23
CA PHE A 388 -9.94 21.36 -8.54
C PHE A 388 -9.24 22.71 -8.39
N ASP A 389 -9.93 23.79 -8.70
CA ASP A 389 -9.45 25.15 -8.53
C ASP A 389 -10.37 25.93 -7.59
N VAL A 390 -9.83 26.45 -6.51
CA VAL A 390 -10.52 27.28 -5.51
C VAL A 390 -10.01 28.70 -5.61
N ASN A 391 -10.83 29.64 -6.03
CA ASN A 391 -10.45 31.05 -6.24
C ASN A 391 -9.22 31.21 -7.15
N GLY A 392 -9.06 30.32 -8.15
CA GLY A 392 -7.92 30.30 -9.08
C GLY A 392 -6.66 29.61 -8.54
N ILE A 393 -6.72 28.97 -7.39
CA ILE A 393 -5.63 28.18 -6.81
C ILE A 393 -5.97 26.71 -6.96
N ARG A 394 -5.05 25.95 -7.58
CA ARG A 394 -5.19 24.50 -7.72
C ARG A 394 -5.03 23.80 -6.38
N VAL A 395 -5.97 22.91 -6.06
CA VAL A 395 -5.99 22.12 -4.84
C VAL A 395 -6.21 20.64 -5.16
N VAL A 396 -5.78 19.76 -4.26
CA VAL A 396 -6.16 18.35 -4.27
C VAL A 396 -7.37 18.17 -3.38
N ASN A 397 -8.41 17.54 -3.90
CA ASN A 397 -9.57 17.15 -3.11
C ASN A 397 -9.20 15.89 -2.30
N PRO A 398 -9.14 15.94 -0.97
CA PRO A 398 -8.74 14.80 -0.15
C PRO A 398 -9.81 13.69 -0.09
N ASP A 399 -11.07 14.02 -0.43
CA ASP A 399 -12.22 13.11 -0.39
C ASP A 399 -12.50 12.47 -1.77
N ALA A 400 -11.60 12.66 -2.74
CA ALA A 400 -11.63 12.09 -4.07
C ALA A 400 -10.44 11.17 -4.32
N PRO A 401 -10.50 10.25 -5.30
CA PRO A 401 -9.35 9.42 -5.67
C PRO A 401 -8.13 10.28 -6.00
N VAL A 402 -7.00 9.93 -5.42
CA VAL A 402 -5.76 10.69 -5.57
C VAL A 402 -4.66 9.76 -6.08
N GLY A 403 -3.96 10.21 -7.11
CA GLY A 403 -2.80 9.55 -7.71
C GLY A 403 -1.61 10.49 -7.81
N TYR A 404 -0.57 10.06 -8.50
CA TYR A 404 0.56 10.87 -8.86
C TYR A 404 0.70 10.94 -10.39
N GLY A 405 0.58 12.13 -10.92
CA GLY A 405 0.68 12.37 -12.36
C GLY A 405 1.01 13.84 -12.64
N CYS A 406 1.42 14.15 -13.85
CA CYS A 406 1.80 15.51 -14.23
C CYS A 406 2.82 16.16 -13.26
N PHE A 407 3.75 15.35 -12.70
CA PHE A 407 4.77 15.74 -11.70
C PHE A 407 4.22 16.22 -10.35
N GLN A 408 2.99 15.87 -10.00
CA GLN A 408 2.32 16.30 -8.77
C GLN A 408 1.32 15.27 -8.28
N THR A 409 0.90 15.42 -7.04
CA THR A 409 -0.30 14.76 -6.52
C THR A 409 -1.52 15.35 -7.24
N ILE A 410 -2.40 14.49 -7.77
CA ILE A 410 -3.53 14.89 -8.60
C ILE A 410 -4.71 13.95 -8.39
N ASN A 411 -5.92 14.47 -8.43
CA ASN A 411 -7.11 13.64 -8.43
C ASN A 411 -7.31 12.97 -9.80
N TYR A 412 -8.05 11.88 -9.82
CA TYR A 412 -8.41 11.19 -11.04
C TYR A 412 -9.79 10.55 -10.93
N ILE A 413 -10.33 10.18 -12.08
CA ILE A 413 -11.58 9.45 -12.24
C ILE A 413 -11.36 8.35 -13.29
N GLU A 414 -12.04 7.24 -13.13
CA GLU A 414 -12.14 6.21 -14.16
C GLU A 414 -13.59 6.01 -14.51
N VAL A 415 -13.96 6.42 -15.74
CA VAL A 415 -15.31 6.28 -16.27
C VAL A 415 -15.49 4.85 -16.79
N PRO A 416 -16.49 4.09 -16.30
CA PRO A 416 -16.61 2.67 -16.58
C PRO A 416 -16.82 2.38 -18.06
N GLU A 417 -16.16 1.34 -18.54
CA GLU A 417 -16.40 0.75 -19.84
C GLU A 417 -17.10 -0.59 -19.67
N LYS A 418 -18.29 -0.75 -20.24
CA LYS A 418 -19.19 -1.87 -19.96
C LYS A 418 -18.58 -3.25 -20.17
N ASP A 419 -17.69 -3.37 -21.14
CA ASP A 419 -17.06 -4.65 -21.51
C ASP A 419 -15.63 -4.79 -20.96
N PHE A 420 -15.06 -3.74 -20.33
CA PHE A 420 -13.72 -3.74 -19.77
C PHE A 420 -13.76 -3.87 -18.25
N LYS A 421 -13.71 -5.12 -17.76
CA LYS A 421 -13.87 -5.44 -16.33
C LYS A 421 -12.57 -5.87 -15.62
N TYR A 422 -11.47 -5.97 -16.35
CA TYR A 422 -10.18 -6.42 -15.81
C TYR A 422 -9.64 -5.59 -14.62
N PRO A 423 -9.87 -4.28 -14.52
CA PRO A 423 -9.39 -3.51 -13.37
C PRO A 423 -10.16 -3.75 -12.07
N LEU A 424 -11.33 -4.39 -12.13
CA LEU A 424 -12.19 -4.59 -10.97
C LEU A 424 -11.67 -5.74 -10.11
N LEU A 425 -11.78 -5.59 -8.80
CA LEU A 425 -11.57 -6.67 -7.86
C LEU A 425 -12.67 -7.73 -7.98
N ARG A 426 -12.28 -8.99 -7.98
CA ARG A 426 -13.16 -10.15 -8.04
C ARG A 426 -12.73 -11.18 -7.00
N ASP A 427 -13.63 -12.08 -6.64
CA ASP A 427 -13.32 -13.25 -5.82
C ASP A 427 -12.60 -14.31 -6.66
N ILE A 428 -11.32 -14.12 -6.87
CA ILE A 428 -10.39 -14.98 -7.62
C ILE A 428 -9.09 -15.11 -6.82
N PRO A 429 -8.21 -16.05 -7.14
CA PRO A 429 -6.87 -16.07 -6.54
C PRO A 429 -6.11 -14.78 -6.85
N HIS A 430 -5.56 -14.14 -5.82
CA HIS A 430 -4.81 -12.90 -5.94
C HIS A 430 -3.31 -13.12 -5.75
N GLY A 431 -2.51 -12.43 -6.57
CA GLY A 431 -1.10 -12.26 -6.35
C GLY A 431 -0.81 -11.23 -5.26
N HIS A 432 0.44 -11.17 -4.80
CA HIS A 432 0.88 -10.16 -3.85
C HIS A 432 1.68 -9.07 -4.56
N VAL A 433 1.59 -7.85 -4.07
CA VAL A 433 2.46 -6.75 -4.49
C VAL A 433 3.41 -6.44 -3.35
N ARG A 434 4.71 -6.52 -3.59
CA ARG A 434 5.75 -6.28 -2.59
C ARG A 434 6.40 -4.93 -2.80
N MET A 435 6.72 -4.27 -1.72
CA MET A 435 7.50 -3.04 -1.67
C MET A 435 8.93 -3.39 -1.33
N ASP A 436 9.84 -3.12 -2.26
CA ASP A 436 11.26 -3.44 -2.16
C ASP A 436 12.15 -2.21 -2.28
N TYR A 437 13.30 -2.26 -1.61
CA TYR A 437 14.30 -1.21 -1.67
C TYR A 437 15.62 -1.76 -2.21
N TYR A 438 16.16 -1.13 -3.25
CA TYR A 438 17.49 -1.42 -3.77
C TYR A 438 18.34 -0.15 -3.87
N THR A 439 19.66 -0.30 -3.82
CA THR A 439 20.59 0.82 -3.93
C THR A 439 20.91 1.09 -5.40
N SER A 440 20.65 2.30 -5.88
CA SER A 440 21.03 2.74 -7.22
C SER A 440 22.50 3.19 -7.25
N SER A 441 23.31 2.53 -8.05
CA SER A 441 24.69 2.95 -8.31
C SER A 441 24.77 4.27 -9.09
N GLN A 442 23.71 4.58 -9.85
CA GLN A 442 23.63 5.79 -10.66
C GLN A 442 23.39 7.05 -9.84
N THR A 443 22.61 6.93 -8.79
CA THR A 443 22.19 8.07 -7.94
C THR A 443 22.78 8.03 -6.53
N GLY A 444 23.36 6.90 -6.12
CA GLY A 444 23.84 6.65 -4.75
C GLY A 444 22.72 6.64 -3.72
N ARG A 445 21.47 6.40 -4.12
CA ARG A 445 20.27 6.45 -3.26
C ARG A 445 19.57 5.12 -3.22
N GLN A 446 18.87 4.87 -2.12
CA GLN A 446 17.88 3.81 -2.03
C GLN A 446 16.67 4.14 -2.91
N LYS A 447 16.22 3.16 -3.69
CA LYS A 447 15.07 3.24 -4.60
C LYS A 447 14.01 2.27 -4.16
N LEU A 448 12.77 2.73 -4.18
CA LEU A 448 11.59 1.89 -3.99
C LEU A 448 11.18 1.31 -5.33
N CYS A 449 10.88 0.02 -5.38
CA CYS A 449 10.15 -0.62 -6.46
C CYS A 449 8.98 -1.45 -5.92
N TYR A 450 7.96 -1.63 -6.74
CA TYR A 450 6.85 -2.53 -6.47
C TYR A 450 7.00 -3.78 -7.35
N VAL A 451 6.82 -4.94 -6.74
CA VAL A 451 6.98 -6.22 -7.42
C VAL A 451 5.71 -7.05 -7.22
N TYR A 452 4.96 -7.26 -8.29
CA TYR A 452 3.86 -8.21 -8.29
C TYR A 452 4.40 -9.63 -8.44
N THR A 453 3.94 -10.53 -7.58
CA THR A 453 4.17 -11.98 -7.66
C THR A 453 2.84 -12.70 -7.85
N PRO A 454 2.76 -13.72 -8.74
CA PRO A 454 1.50 -14.38 -9.05
C PRO A 454 0.94 -15.19 -7.86
N PRO A 455 -0.36 -15.53 -7.88
CA PRO A 455 -0.98 -16.37 -6.85
C PRO A 455 -0.20 -17.66 -6.61
N GLY A 456 -0.01 -18.03 -5.35
CA GLY A 456 0.75 -19.22 -4.95
C GLY A 456 2.27 -19.05 -4.97
N TYR A 457 2.80 -17.87 -5.26
CA TYR A 457 4.24 -17.61 -5.18
C TYR A 457 4.78 -17.91 -3.78
N GLU A 458 4.10 -17.50 -2.69
CA GLU A 458 4.61 -17.67 -1.32
C GLU A 458 4.82 -19.13 -0.92
N THR A 459 3.95 -20.00 -1.39
CA THR A 459 3.94 -21.44 -1.02
C THR A 459 4.59 -22.33 -2.06
N GLY A 460 4.70 -21.89 -3.32
CA GLY A 460 5.28 -22.63 -4.45
C GLY A 460 6.81 -22.55 -4.52
N ASP A 461 7.42 -23.31 -5.42
CA ASP A 461 8.86 -23.38 -5.66
C ASP A 461 9.27 -23.08 -7.12
N LYS A 462 8.30 -22.73 -7.96
CA LYS A 462 8.53 -22.36 -9.37
C LYS A 462 9.41 -21.13 -9.50
N SER A 463 10.14 -21.04 -10.61
CA SER A 463 10.75 -19.80 -11.12
C SER A 463 9.88 -19.21 -12.23
N TYR A 464 9.91 -17.88 -12.37
CA TYR A 464 8.98 -17.14 -13.21
C TYR A 464 9.71 -16.20 -14.18
N PRO A 465 9.17 -15.98 -15.39
CA PRO A 465 9.62 -14.89 -16.26
C PRO A 465 9.33 -13.54 -15.61
N VAL A 466 10.04 -12.50 -16.04
CA VAL A 466 9.97 -11.17 -15.45
C VAL A 466 9.62 -10.12 -16.50
N LEU A 467 8.59 -9.32 -16.20
CA LEU A 467 8.24 -8.11 -16.93
C LEU A 467 8.65 -6.86 -16.12
N TYR A 468 9.54 -6.04 -16.65
CA TYR A 468 9.84 -4.71 -16.14
C TYR A 468 8.90 -3.71 -16.80
N LEU A 469 7.97 -3.13 -16.02
CA LEU A 469 6.88 -2.29 -16.49
C LEU A 469 7.05 -0.84 -16.05
N GLN A 470 7.35 0.06 -17.01
CA GLN A 470 7.77 1.42 -16.73
C GLN A 470 6.65 2.45 -16.92
N HIS A 471 6.55 3.39 -15.99
CA HIS A 471 5.56 4.48 -15.97
C HIS A 471 5.90 5.61 -16.96
N GLY A 472 4.94 6.50 -17.21
CA GLY A 472 5.08 7.68 -18.07
C GLY A 472 5.77 8.88 -17.40
N GLY A 473 6.07 9.90 -18.19
CA GLY A 473 6.60 11.16 -17.68
C GLY A 473 5.64 11.85 -16.72
N GLY A 474 6.15 12.30 -15.57
CA GLY A 474 5.33 12.92 -14.53
C GLY A 474 4.61 11.96 -13.59
N GLU A 475 4.75 10.64 -13.81
CA GLU A 475 4.25 9.58 -12.93
C GLU A 475 5.38 9.01 -12.04
N ASN A 476 5.14 7.93 -11.32
CA ASN A 476 6.12 7.25 -10.48
C ASN A 476 5.85 5.72 -10.43
N GLU A 477 6.62 5.01 -9.62
CA GLU A 477 6.59 3.56 -9.46
C GLU A 477 5.23 2.96 -9.05
N ILE A 478 4.33 3.78 -8.50
CA ILE A 478 2.99 3.32 -8.07
C ILE A 478 1.93 3.47 -9.17
N GLY A 479 2.24 4.19 -10.27
CA GLY A 479 1.28 4.52 -11.33
C GLY A 479 0.61 3.27 -11.93
N TRP A 480 1.39 2.29 -12.37
CA TRP A 480 0.85 1.04 -12.90
C TRP A 480 0.07 0.22 -11.87
N LEU A 481 0.48 0.28 -10.60
CA LEU A 481 -0.20 -0.44 -9.52
C LEU A 481 -1.57 0.15 -9.20
N ARG A 482 -1.65 1.47 -9.01
CA ARG A 482 -2.87 2.12 -8.52
C ARG A 482 -3.74 2.68 -9.64
N GLN A 483 -3.17 3.45 -10.54
CA GLN A 483 -3.91 4.04 -11.67
C GLN A 483 -4.11 3.00 -12.79
N GLY A 484 -3.07 2.22 -13.10
CA GLY A 484 -3.13 1.14 -14.09
C GLY A 484 -3.72 -0.18 -13.59
N LYS A 485 -3.84 -0.38 -12.26
CA LYS A 485 -4.43 -1.59 -11.62
C LYS A 485 -3.88 -2.91 -12.15
N ILE A 486 -2.58 -2.93 -12.44
CA ILE A 486 -1.93 -4.07 -13.10
C ILE A 486 -2.07 -5.38 -12.32
N ALA A 487 -2.09 -5.33 -10.98
CA ALA A 487 -2.25 -6.52 -10.16
C ALA A 487 -3.64 -7.16 -10.36
N ASN A 488 -4.72 -6.35 -10.37
CA ASN A 488 -6.08 -6.85 -10.63
C ASN A 488 -6.21 -7.43 -12.04
N MET A 489 -5.60 -6.75 -13.02
CA MET A 489 -5.61 -7.20 -14.42
C MET A 489 -4.84 -8.53 -14.57
N ALA A 490 -3.68 -8.65 -13.93
CA ALA A 490 -2.88 -9.87 -13.95
C ALA A 490 -3.63 -11.04 -13.32
N ASP A 491 -4.21 -10.84 -12.12
CA ASP A 491 -5.01 -11.85 -11.42
C ASP A 491 -6.18 -12.36 -12.28
N ASP A 492 -6.89 -11.44 -12.94
CA ASP A 492 -8.03 -11.78 -13.80
C ASP A 492 -7.59 -12.53 -15.08
N LEU A 493 -6.54 -12.05 -15.76
CA LEU A 493 -6.00 -12.69 -16.95
C LEU A 493 -5.41 -14.08 -16.67
N LEU A 494 -4.74 -14.25 -15.52
CA LEU A 494 -4.25 -15.54 -15.05
C LEU A 494 -5.40 -16.52 -14.81
N THR A 495 -6.45 -16.08 -14.12
CA THR A 495 -7.63 -16.91 -13.83
C THR A 495 -8.35 -17.34 -15.10
N GLN A 496 -8.36 -16.49 -16.14
CA GLN A 496 -8.94 -16.83 -17.44
C GLN A 496 -8.01 -17.66 -18.34
N GLY A 497 -6.76 -17.90 -17.94
CA GLY A 497 -5.76 -18.60 -18.75
C GLY A 497 -5.31 -17.80 -20.00
N LEU A 498 -5.43 -16.47 -19.93
CA LEU A 498 -5.02 -15.54 -21.01
C LEU A 498 -3.62 -14.96 -20.81
N MET A 499 -3.01 -15.22 -19.68
CA MET A 499 -1.66 -14.80 -19.31
C MET A 499 -0.95 -15.94 -18.60
N ASP A 500 0.35 -16.09 -18.84
CA ASP A 500 1.20 -16.97 -18.07
C ASP A 500 1.64 -16.32 -16.75
N GLU A 501 1.90 -17.14 -15.73
CA GLU A 501 2.41 -16.67 -14.44
C GLU A 501 3.74 -15.94 -14.62
N MET A 502 3.85 -14.70 -14.16
CA MET A 502 5.08 -13.91 -14.24
C MET A 502 5.23 -12.94 -13.05
N ILE A 503 6.44 -12.52 -12.79
CA ILE A 503 6.77 -11.42 -11.89
C ILE A 503 6.68 -10.11 -12.68
N ILE A 504 6.05 -9.07 -12.11
CA ILE A 504 6.00 -7.74 -12.75
C ILE A 504 6.67 -6.73 -11.83
N VAL A 505 7.70 -6.06 -12.33
CA VAL A 505 8.51 -5.08 -11.58
C VAL A 505 8.17 -3.68 -12.05
N MET A 506 7.78 -2.83 -11.12
CA MET A 506 7.45 -1.43 -11.36
C MET A 506 8.40 -0.55 -10.53
N ASN A 507 9.32 0.12 -11.17
CA ASN A 507 10.30 0.97 -10.52
C ASN A 507 10.23 2.42 -11.04
N THR A 508 10.86 3.35 -10.31
CA THR A 508 10.86 4.75 -10.74
C THR A 508 11.78 4.97 -11.95
N GLY A 509 11.28 5.64 -12.99
CA GLY A 509 12.02 5.98 -14.21
C GLY A 509 13.02 7.14 -14.07
N TYR A 510 13.20 7.67 -12.86
CA TYR A 510 14.02 8.87 -12.62
C TYR A 510 15.36 8.53 -11.95
N ALA A 511 16.41 8.34 -12.74
CA ALA A 511 17.77 8.07 -12.29
C ALA A 511 18.71 9.22 -12.68
N PHE A 512 18.45 10.42 -12.17
CA PHE A 512 19.27 11.59 -12.44
C PHE A 512 20.52 11.61 -11.56
N ARG A 513 21.69 11.60 -12.20
CA ARG A 513 22.99 11.70 -11.54
C ARG A 513 23.22 13.11 -11.01
N GLU A 514 23.86 13.22 -9.86
CA GLU A 514 24.17 14.51 -9.25
C GLU A 514 25.19 15.34 -10.07
N ASP A 515 26.03 14.68 -10.85
CA ASP A 515 27.04 15.32 -11.72
C ASP A 515 26.48 15.89 -13.04
N GLY A 516 25.17 15.71 -13.28
CA GLY A 516 24.49 16.20 -14.47
C GLY A 516 24.79 15.41 -15.75
N THR A 517 25.45 14.26 -15.68
CA THR A 517 25.78 13.40 -16.83
C THR A 517 24.66 12.50 -17.29
N SER A 518 23.45 12.65 -16.76
CA SER A 518 22.27 11.89 -17.15
C SER A 518 21.81 12.20 -18.59
N HIS A 519 21.22 11.22 -19.25
CA HIS A 519 20.78 11.32 -20.65
C HIS A 519 19.46 12.10 -20.83
N GLY A 520 19.46 13.41 -20.55
CA GLY A 520 18.31 14.28 -20.76
C GLY A 520 17.05 13.79 -20.01
N ALA A 521 15.89 13.83 -20.66
CA ALA A 521 14.62 13.43 -20.07
C ALA A 521 14.52 11.94 -19.73
N LEU A 522 15.33 11.07 -20.37
CA LEU A 522 15.34 9.63 -20.10
C LEU A 522 16.18 9.24 -18.89
N SER A 523 16.95 10.18 -18.35
CA SER A 523 17.86 9.97 -17.21
C SER A 523 18.90 8.85 -17.47
N SER A 524 19.51 8.32 -16.44
CA SER A 524 20.35 7.11 -16.49
C SER A 524 19.55 5.86 -16.08
N PHE A 525 18.26 5.82 -16.41
CA PHE A 525 17.37 4.75 -16.00
C PHE A 525 17.76 3.39 -16.59
N GLY A 526 18.15 3.32 -17.87
CA GLY A 526 18.57 2.07 -18.50
C GLY A 526 19.74 1.43 -17.78
N GLU A 527 20.75 2.23 -17.43
CA GLU A 527 21.92 1.79 -16.67
C GLU A 527 21.54 1.37 -15.24
N GLU A 528 20.66 2.10 -14.55
CA GLU A 528 20.15 1.72 -13.23
C GLU A 528 19.39 0.40 -13.30
N LEU A 529 18.52 0.23 -14.29
CA LEU A 529 17.77 -1.01 -14.47
C LEU A 529 18.69 -2.21 -14.65
N VAL A 530 19.66 -2.09 -15.54
CA VAL A 530 20.57 -3.20 -15.91
C VAL A 530 21.59 -3.50 -14.82
N MET A 531 22.16 -2.48 -14.20
CA MET A 531 23.26 -2.65 -13.24
C MET A 531 22.80 -2.89 -11.81
N ASP A 532 21.62 -2.40 -11.42
CA ASP A 532 21.17 -2.39 -10.05
C ASP A 532 19.85 -3.17 -9.86
N CYS A 533 18.78 -2.81 -10.58
CA CYS A 533 17.47 -3.38 -10.37
C CYS A 533 17.36 -4.85 -10.82
N ILE A 534 17.81 -5.20 -12.03
CA ILE A 534 17.76 -6.58 -12.54
C ILE A 534 18.56 -7.53 -11.64
N PRO A 535 19.83 -7.26 -11.27
CA PRO A 535 20.58 -8.12 -10.36
C PRO A 535 19.93 -8.26 -8.98
N TYR A 536 19.31 -7.18 -8.47
CA TYR A 536 18.57 -7.22 -7.22
C TYR A 536 17.37 -8.17 -7.33
N ILE A 537 16.52 -8.02 -8.34
CA ILE A 537 15.34 -8.86 -8.56
C ILE A 537 15.72 -10.32 -8.76
N ASP A 538 16.74 -10.61 -9.58
CA ASP A 538 17.22 -11.98 -9.81
C ASP A 538 17.82 -12.61 -8.53
N THR A 539 18.29 -11.80 -7.58
CA THR A 539 18.80 -12.27 -6.29
C THR A 539 17.68 -12.51 -5.28
N MET A 540 16.66 -11.64 -5.28
CA MET A 540 15.62 -11.65 -4.24
C MET A 540 14.43 -12.53 -4.60
N TYR A 541 14.19 -12.77 -5.89
CA TYR A 541 13.02 -13.51 -6.38
C TYR A 541 13.41 -14.76 -7.15
N ARG A 542 12.45 -15.68 -7.28
CA ARG A 542 12.60 -16.87 -8.10
C ARG A 542 12.35 -16.54 -9.57
N THR A 543 13.33 -15.93 -10.20
CA THR A 543 13.28 -15.54 -11.61
C THR A 543 13.85 -16.63 -12.52
N MET A 544 13.40 -16.67 -13.76
CA MET A 544 14.11 -17.27 -14.88
C MET A 544 15.06 -16.19 -15.43
N ALA A 545 16.31 -16.17 -14.92
CA ALA A 545 17.25 -15.06 -15.09
C ALA A 545 17.97 -15.07 -16.45
N ASP A 546 17.26 -15.32 -17.53
CA ASP A 546 17.77 -15.31 -18.90
C ASP A 546 16.96 -14.38 -19.80
N ARG A 547 17.50 -14.04 -20.99
CA ARG A 547 16.86 -13.10 -21.91
C ARG A 547 15.51 -13.60 -22.46
N GLU A 548 15.35 -14.90 -22.64
CA GLU A 548 14.14 -15.51 -23.21
C GLU A 548 12.92 -15.36 -22.30
N HIS A 549 13.19 -15.19 -21.00
CA HIS A 549 12.17 -15.01 -19.96
C HIS A 549 12.15 -13.59 -19.37
N ARG A 550 12.76 -12.62 -20.05
CA ARG A 550 12.81 -11.22 -19.59
C ARG A 550 12.19 -10.30 -20.63
N ALA A 551 11.20 -9.53 -20.17
CA ALA A 551 10.48 -8.54 -20.95
C ALA A 551 10.62 -7.15 -20.33
N MET A 552 10.55 -6.13 -21.15
CA MET A 552 10.39 -4.75 -20.71
C MET A 552 9.25 -4.07 -21.49
N ALA A 553 8.42 -3.31 -20.78
CA ALA A 553 7.36 -2.52 -21.40
C ALA A 553 7.21 -1.16 -20.69
N GLY A 554 6.63 -0.17 -21.36
CA GLY A 554 6.41 1.11 -20.73
C GLY A 554 5.52 2.06 -21.52
N LEU A 555 5.00 3.03 -20.79
CA LEU A 555 4.07 4.06 -21.24
C LEU A 555 4.83 5.38 -21.50
N SER A 556 4.59 6.04 -22.65
CA SER A 556 5.11 7.39 -22.95
C SER A 556 6.63 7.47 -22.74
N MET A 557 7.13 8.21 -21.75
CA MET A 557 8.54 8.24 -21.35
C MET A 557 9.08 6.82 -21.09
N GLY A 558 8.32 5.98 -20.37
CA GLY A 558 8.66 4.57 -20.13
C GLY A 558 8.75 3.76 -21.42
N GLY A 559 7.95 4.07 -22.44
CA GLY A 559 8.05 3.48 -23.76
C GLY A 559 9.36 3.86 -24.48
N MET A 560 9.79 5.13 -24.37
CA MET A 560 11.09 5.57 -24.89
C MET A 560 12.26 4.93 -24.12
N GLN A 561 12.14 4.80 -22.80
CA GLN A 561 13.13 4.10 -21.97
C GLN A 561 13.19 2.62 -22.33
N THR A 562 12.04 1.98 -22.56
CA THR A 562 11.96 0.59 -23.02
C THR A 562 12.67 0.44 -24.37
N GLN A 563 12.33 1.27 -25.35
CA GLN A 563 12.96 1.24 -26.65
C GLN A 563 14.48 1.29 -26.52
N ARG A 564 14.98 2.31 -25.84
CA ARG A 564 16.41 2.51 -25.68
C ARG A 564 17.09 1.33 -24.98
N THR A 565 16.60 0.97 -23.78
CA THR A 565 17.24 -0.07 -22.96
C THR A 565 17.25 -1.43 -23.64
N VAL A 566 16.12 -1.84 -24.26
CA VAL A 566 16.01 -3.15 -24.91
C VAL A 566 16.89 -3.24 -26.15
N PHE A 567 17.02 -2.16 -26.93
CA PHE A 567 17.87 -2.17 -28.12
C PHE A 567 19.38 -2.04 -27.79
N GLU A 568 19.72 -1.37 -26.69
CA GLU A 568 21.11 -1.31 -26.21
C GLU A 568 21.55 -2.63 -25.53
N HIS A 569 20.59 -3.43 -24.98
CA HIS A 569 20.82 -4.64 -24.22
C HIS A 569 20.04 -5.85 -24.76
N THR A 570 20.24 -6.15 -26.04
CA THR A 570 19.57 -7.29 -26.71
C THR A 570 19.97 -8.66 -26.15
N ASP A 571 21.07 -8.72 -25.41
CA ASP A 571 21.51 -9.89 -24.64
C ASP A 571 20.70 -10.14 -23.35
N LEU A 572 19.95 -9.13 -22.89
CA LEU A 572 19.14 -9.22 -21.67
C LEU A 572 17.64 -9.38 -21.91
N PHE A 573 17.12 -8.93 -23.06
CA PHE A 573 15.69 -8.89 -23.33
C PHE A 573 15.33 -9.53 -24.67
N ALA A 574 14.30 -10.36 -24.69
CA ALA A 574 13.71 -10.94 -25.91
C ALA A 574 12.32 -10.39 -26.25
N TRP A 575 11.69 -9.64 -25.35
CA TRP A 575 10.33 -9.13 -25.47
C TRP A 575 10.27 -7.65 -25.13
N ALA A 576 9.57 -6.85 -25.94
CA ALA A 576 9.42 -5.42 -25.70
C ALA A 576 8.00 -4.92 -25.98
N GLY A 577 7.50 -4.01 -25.12
CA GLY A 577 6.22 -3.32 -25.27
C GLY A 577 6.37 -1.81 -25.17
N ILE A 578 5.95 -1.08 -26.21
CA ILE A 578 6.03 0.39 -26.30
C ILE A 578 4.60 0.94 -26.39
N PHE A 579 4.15 1.60 -25.32
CA PHE A 579 2.80 2.15 -25.24
C PHE A 579 2.88 3.67 -25.35
N SER A 580 2.34 4.23 -26.43
CA SER A 580 2.32 5.68 -26.70
C SER A 580 3.69 6.38 -26.49
N GLY A 581 4.79 5.64 -26.69
CA GLY A 581 6.17 6.12 -26.44
C GLY A 581 6.85 6.74 -27.65
N GLY A 582 6.27 6.60 -28.83
CA GLY A 582 6.87 7.04 -30.10
C GLY A 582 8.18 6.31 -30.43
N LEU A 583 8.23 5.63 -31.55
CA LEU A 583 9.50 5.14 -32.11
C LEU A 583 10.25 6.33 -32.72
N VAL A 584 11.17 6.91 -31.97
CA VAL A 584 12.03 7.97 -32.50
C VAL A 584 13.20 7.32 -33.23
N ILE A 585 13.03 7.05 -34.52
CA ILE A 585 14.09 6.69 -35.43
C ILE A 585 14.68 8.00 -35.98
N ARG A 586 15.78 8.47 -35.40
CA ARG A 586 16.56 9.57 -36.00
C ARG A 586 17.72 8.95 -36.78
N ASP A 587 17.82 9.31 -38.06
CA ASP A 587 18.76 8.71 -39.01
C ASP A 587 20.24 8.86 -38.65
N GLU A 588 20.62 9.65 -37.67
CA GLU A 588 22.00 10.03 -37.42
C GLU A 588 22.58 9.64 -36.04
N GLU A 589 21.78 9.11 -35.10
CA GLU A 589 22.27 8.93 -33.72
C GLU A 589 22.12 7.51 -33.15
N VAL A 590 21.63 6.52 -33.91
CA VAL A 590 21.19 5.30 -33.28
C VAL A 590 21.70 4.04 -33.97
N ASP A 591 22.62 3.33 -33.32
CA ASP A 591 23.12 2.00 -33.72
C ASP A 591 22.04 0.91 -33.83
N TYR A 592 20.82 1.13 -33.31
CA TYR A 592 19.72 0.16 -33.46
C TYR A 592 19.03 0.19 -34.84
N CYS A 593 19.31 1.14 -35.69
CA CYS A 593 18.82 1.13 -37.07
C CYS A 593 19.16 -0.17 -37.81
N ASP A 594 20.30 -0.79 -37.49
CA ASP A 594 20.68 -2.07 -38.07
C ASP A 594 19.71 -3.20 -37.70
N ILE A 595 19.19 -3.25 -36.48
CA ILE A 595 18.18 -4.26 -36.04
C ILE A 595 16.83 -3.98 -36.67
N LEU A 596 16.36 -2.72 -36.63
CA LEU A 596 15.02 -2.35 -37.12
C LEU A 596 14.93 -2.42 -38.67
N LEU A 597 16.02 -2.18 -39.37
CA LEU A 597 16.09 -2.19 -40.83
C LEU A 597 16.44 -3.58 -41.39
N ASN A 598 16.92 -4.52 -40.58
CA ASN A 598 17.22 -5.88 -41.00
C ASN A 598 16.18 -6.87 -40.42
N PRO A 599 15.23 -7.33 -41.24
CA PRO A 599 14.15 -8.22 -40.75
C PRO A 599 14.65 -9.55 -40.18
N ASP A 600 15.75 -10.08 -40.69
CA ASP A 600 16.28 -11.37 -40.22
C ASP A 600 16.97 -11.18 -38.86
N LYS A 601 17.79 -10.17 -38.73
CA LYS A 601 18.41 -9.80 -37.44
C LYS A 601 17.37 -9.45 -36.40
N PHE A 602 16.29 -8.75 -36.77
CA PHE A 602 15.18 -8.46 -35.87
C PHE A 602 14.50 -9.73 -35.35
N ARG A 603 14.19 -10.70 -36.24
CA ARG A 603 13.58 -11.97 -35.86
C ARG A 603 14.50 -12.85 -35.01
N GLU A 604 15.80 -12.76 -35.22
CA GLU A 604 16.80 -13.44 -34.40
C GLU A 604 16.95 -12.79 -33.01
N THR A 605 16.66 -11.47 -32.92
CA THR A 605 16.84 -10.69 -31.70
C THR A 605 15.58 -10.68 -30.83
N PHE A 606 14.39 -10.54 -31.40
CA PHE A 606 13.15 -10.38 -30.61
C PHE A 606 12.10 -11.44 -30.94
N HIS A 607 11.51 -11.99 -29.89
CA HIS A 607 10.30 -12.78 -30.01
C HIS A 607 9.08 -11.89 -30.29
N MET A 608 9.02 -10.75 -29.66
CA MET A 608 7.96 -9.76 -29.88
C MET A 608 8.44 -8.33 -29.63
N LEU A 609 8.07 -7.45 -30.52
CA LEU A 609 8.01 -6.01 -30.29
C LEU A 609 6.57 -5.55 -30.46
N TYR A 610 5.88 -5.21 -29.38
CA TYR A 610 4.53 -4.70 -29.39
C TYR A 610 4.55 -3.18 -29.30
N VAL A 611 3.91 -2.51 -30.27
CA VAL A 611 3.79 -1.04 -30.30
C VAL A 611 2.31 -0.67 -30.34
N ALA A 612 1.87 0.09 -29.36
CA ALA A 612 0.52 0.63 -29.29
C ALA A 612 0.56 2.15 -29.11
N SER A 613 -0.37 2.85 -29.78
CA SER A 613 -0.60 4.27 -29.56
C SER A 613 -2.09 4.56 -29.56
N VAL A 614 -2.53 5.52 -28.74
CA VAL A 614 -3.87 6.07 -28.84
C VAL A 614 -3.95 6.99 -30.05
N SER A 615 -4.99 6.83 -30.87
CA SER A 615 -5.27 7.74 -31.97
C SER A 615 -6.00 8.97 -31.42
N TYR A 616 -5.28 10.00 -31.03
CA TYR A 616 -5.85 11.33 -31.13
C TYR A 616 -5.87 11.66 -32.63
N THR A 617 -7.07 11.82 -33.17
CA THR A 617 -7.44 12.34 -34.48
C THR A 617 -6.22 12.82 -35.31
N HIS A 618 -5.85 12.05 -36.37
CA HIS A 618 -4.90 12.34 -37.45
C HIS A 618 -3.49 11.76 -37.41
N LEU A 619 -3.20 10.74 -36.63
CA LEU A 619 -2.02 9.90 -36.88
C LEU A 619 -2.44 8.43 -36.96
N THR A 620 -2.95 8.03 -38.10
CA THR A 620 -3.07 6.63 -38.49
C THR A 620 -1.67 6.06 -38.75
N LEU A 621 -1.02 5.54 -37.71
CA LEU A 621 -0.02 4.51 -37.91
C LEU A 621 -0.77 3.18 -38.01
N PRO A 622 -0.60 2.41 -39.09
CA PRO A 622 -1.28 1.13 -39.23
C PRO A 622 -0.82 0.20 -38.12
N THR A 623 -1.76 -0.28 -37.31
CA THR A 623 -1.57 -1.42 -36.42
C THR A 623 -1.23 -2.63 -37.29
N LYS A 624 0.03 -2.82 -37.62
CA LYS A 624 0.51 -4.08 -38.17
C LYS A 624 1.01 -4.91 -37.01
N ARG A 625 0.26 -5.97 -36.72
CA ARG A 625 0.80 -7.14 -36.07
C ARG A 625 1.98 -7.59 -36.92
N ILE A 626 3.18 -7.34 -36.49
CA ILE A 626 4.38 -7.97 -37.04
C ILE A 626 4.52 -9.26 -36.23
N VAL A 627 3.99 -10.35 -36.77
CA VAL A 627 4.21 -11.72 -36.28
C VAL A 627 5.55 -12.18 -36.83
#